data_db0d99f6a28653b0301f8047a5844d8e
#
_entry.id   db0d99f6a28653b0301f8047a5844d8e
#
_cell.length_a   1.000
_cell.length_b   1.000
_cell.length_c   1.000
_cell.angle_alpha   90.00
_cell.angle_beta   90.00
_cell.angle_gamma   90.00
#
_symmetry.space_group_name_H-M   'P 1'
#
loop_
_entity.id
_entity.type
_entity.pdbx_description
1 polymer ?
#
loop_
_entity_poly.entity_id
_entity_poly.type
_entity_poly.pdbx_seq_one_letter_code
_entity_poly.pdbx_strand_id
1 'polypeptide(L)'
;MKDKEKRILIILVSALVIVDQIIKIIMYNSKIQIINSIGWGIGVLNNTKSGDNLAYILILIIAVIALVRYIKSNNSYIKMDSRIILSFSIAGAISNAIDRVWNGGTINYINIPNFSALNLAYVYFIITWIGMAVILTKYTSDRIKEKKGRK
;
A
#
# COMPACT_ATOMS: atom_id res chain seq x y z
N MET A 1 11.90 12.74 -13.36
CA MET A 1 12.43 11.54 -12.69
C MET A 1 13.46 10.89 -13.59
N LYS A 2 14.68 10.63 -13.10
CA LYS A 2 15.76 9.98 -13.86
C LYS A 2 15.43 8.50 -14.11
N ASP A 3 15.94 7.91 -15.19
CA ASP A 3 15.61 6.50 -15.52
C ASP A 3 16.13 5.52 -14.46
N LYS A 4 17.26 5.83 -13.83
CA LYS A 4 17.76 5.07 -12.68
C LYS A 4 16.77 5.03 -11.52
N GLU A 5 16.15 6.16 -11.19
CA GLU A 5 15.13 6.24 -10.13
C GLU A 5 13.89 5.41 -10.46
N LYS A 6 13.43 5.46 -11.74
CA LYS A 6 12.30 4.65 -12.20
C LYS A 6 12.57 3.15 -12.01
N ARG A 7 13.77 2.69 -12.41
CA ARG A 7 14.17 1.28 -12.25
C ARG A 7 14.18 0.86 -10.79
N ILE A 8 14.74 1.68 -9.91
CA ILE A 8 14.77 1.40 -8.46
C ILE A 8 13.35 1.23 -7.92
N LEU A 9 12.42 2.12 -8.27
CA LEU A 9 11.05 2.06 -7.77
C LEU A 9 10.30 0.84 -8.32
N ILE A 10 10.49 0.49 -9.59
CA ILE A 10 9.90 -0.72 -10.18
C ILE A 10 10.42 -1.97 -9.48
N ILE A 11 11.74 -2.10 -9.30
CA ILE A 11 12.35 -3.23 -8.60
C ILE A 11 11.81 -3.32 -7.17
N LEU A 12 11.73 -2.19 -6.45
CA LEU A 12 11.21 -2.14 -5.10
C LEU A 12 9.76 -2.64 -5.03
N VAL A 13 8.87 -2.10 -5.87
CA VAL A 13 7.46 -2.53 -5.91
C VAL A 13 7.35 -4.01 -6.23
N SER A 14 8.08 -4.49 -7.24
CA SER A 14 8.06 -5.91 -7.61
C SER A 14 8.54 -6.81 -6.49
N ALA A 15 9.65 -6.44 -5.82
CA ALA A 15 10.17 -7.21 -4.69
C ALA A 15 9.18 -7.28 -3.52
N LEU A 16 8.56 -6.15 -3.17
CA LEU A 16 7.56 -6.09 -2.10
C LEU A 16 6.32 -6.95 -2.40
N VAL A 17 5.83 -6.91 -3.65
CA VAL A 17 4.70 -7.76 -4.09
C VAL A 17 5.09 -9.24 -4.00
N ILE A 18 6.26 -9.61 -4.51
CA ILE A 18 6.75 -10.99 -4.49
C ILE A 18 6.87 -11.49 -3.04
N VAL A 19 7.45 -10.69 -2.15
CA VAL A 19 7.62 -11.07 -0.73
C VAL A 19 6.26 -11.30 -0.08
N ASP A 20 5.29 -10.40 -0.25
CA ASP A 20 3.95 -10.57 0.32
C ASP A 20 3.25 -11.82 -0.23
N GLN A 21 3.32 -12.05 -1.55
CA GLN A 21 2.70 -13.24 -2.18
C GLN A 21 3.38 -14.54 -1.72
N ILE A 22 4.70 -14.58 -1.58
CA ILE A 22 5.41 -15.77 -1.07
C ILE A 22 4.96 -16.07 0.36
N ILE A 23 4.90 -15.07 1.24
CA ILE A 23 4.44 -15.26 2.61
C ILE A 23 2.99 -15.77 2.63
N LYS A 24 2.10 -15.22 1.82
CA LYS A 24 0.71 -15.68 1.70
C LYS A 24 0.62 -17.15 1.28
N ILE A 25 1.41 -17.56 0.29
CA ILE A 25 1.47 -18.97 -0.16
C ILE A 25 1.97 -19.88 0.96
N ILE A 26 3.05 -19.49 1.67
CA ILE A 26 3.58 -20.26 2.79
C ILE A 26 2.54 -20.40 3.90
N MET A 27 1.90 -19.30 4.28
CA MET A 27 0.88 -19.31 5.34
C MET A 27 -0.35 -20.13 4.93
N TYR A 28 -0.77 -20.03 3.66
CA TYR A 28 -1.87 -20.83 3.11
C TYR A 28 -1.60 -22.32 3.21
N ASN A 29 -0.40 -22.76 2.89
CA ASN A 29 0.00 -24.18 2.94
C ASN A 29 0.28 -24.68 4.36
N SER A 30 0.56 -23.81 5.31
CA SER A 30 0.92 -24.18 6.71
C SER A 30 -0.29 -24.51 7.60
N LYS A 31 -1.50 -24.61 7.07
CA LYS A 31 -2.76 -24.84 7.84
C LYS A 31 -3.00 -23.83 8.98
N ILE A 32 -2.34 -22.69 8.94
CA ILE A 32 -2.62 -21.58 9.84
C ILE A 32 -4.02 -21.05 9.50
N GLN A 33 -4.76 -20.62 10.51
CA GLN A 33 -6.09 -20.08 10.33
C GLN A 33 -6.06 -18.86 9.41
N ILE A 34 -6.48 -19.06 8.17
CA ILE A 34 -6.55 -18.01 7.15
C ILE A 34 -7.96 -17.46 7.13
N ILE A 35 -8.06 -16.16 7.17
CA ILE A 35 -9.34 -15.44 7.03
C ILE A 35 -9.35 -14.78 5.66
N ASN A 36 -10.14 -15.34 4.74
CA ASN A 36 -10.43 -14.68 3.48
C ASN A 36 -11.39 -13.52 3.71
N SER A 37 -10.88 -12.30 3.66
CA SER A 37 -11.70 -11.11 3.80
C SER A 37 -12.20 -10.62 2.46
N ILE A 38 -13.51 -10.71 2.25
CA ILE A 38 -14.19 -10.16 1.06
C ILE A 38 -14.42 -8.64 1.24
N GLY A 39 -14.27 -8.10 2.45
CA GLY A 39 -14.60 -6.72 2.84
C GLY A 39 -13.50 -5.66 2.67
N TRP A 40 -13.87 -4.41 2.99
CA TRP A 40 -12.98 -3.24 2.99
C TRP A 40 -12.16 -3.16 4.28
N GLY A 41 -10.82 -3.01 4.13
CA GLY A 41 -9.95 -2.59 5.21
C GLY A 41 -10.10 -3.44 6.48
N ILE A 42 -10.21 -2.78 7.60
CA ILE A 42 -10.16 -3.34 8.95
C ILE A 42 -11.51 -4.00 9.34
N GLY A 43 -11.98 -5.00 8.58
CA GLY A 43 -13.10 -5.88 8.99
C GLY A 43 -14.49 -5.26 9.13
N VAL A 44 -14.65 -3.99 8.80
CA VAL A 44 -15.89 -3.24 9.05
C VAL A 44 -17.05 -3.68 8.15
N LEU A 45 -16.79 -4.41 7.06
CA LEU A 45 -17.82 -4.83 6.11
C LEU A 45 -17.64 -6.30 5.69
N ASN A 46 -17.74 -7.22 6.64
CA ASN A 46 -17.60 -8.67 6.39
C ASN A 46 -18.76 -9.33 5.64
N ASN A 47 -19.77 -8.60 5.21
CA ASN A 47 -21.01 -9.14 4.60
C ASN A 47 -21.24 -8.68 3.15
N THR A 48 -20.19 -8.49 2.36
CA THR A 48 -20.34 -8.00 1.00
C THR A 48 -20.50 -9.11 -0.02
N LYS A 49 -21.47 -8.95 -0.92
CA LYS A 49 -21.77 -9.86 -2.03
C LYS A 49 -20.63 -9.82 -3.07
N SER A 50 -20.49 -10.86 -3.89
CA SER A 50 -19.42 -10.98 -4.90
C SER A 50 -19.30 -9.77 -5.87
N GLY A 51 -20.37 -9.01 -6.07
CA GLY A 51 -20.32 -7.75 -6.85
C GLY A 51 -19.43 -6.67 -6.28
N ASP A 52 -19.26 -6.65 -4.96
CA ASP A 52 -18.42 -5.66 -4.28
C ASP A 52 -16.93 -5.89 -4.57
N ASN A 53 -16.54 -7.13 -4.85
CA ASN A 53 -15.15 -7.47 -5.16
C ASN A 53 -14.66 -6.77 -6.44
N LEU A 54 -15.51 -6.68 -7.46
CA LEU A 54 -15.19 -5.95 -8.70
C LEU A 54 -15.00 -4.44 -8.43
N ALA A 55 -15.88 -3.84 -7.63
CA ALA A 55 -15.77 -2.43 -7.26
C ALA A 55 -14.44 -2.15 -6.52
N TYR A 56 -14.01 -3.05 -5.64
CA TYR A 56 -12.71 -2.96 -4.97
C TYR A 56 -11.54 -2.99 -5.93
N ILE A 57 -11.54 -3.94 -6.85
CA ILE A 57 -10.49 -4.07 -7.85
C ILE A 57 -10.40 -2.78 -8.66
N LEU A 58 -11.54 -2.22 -9.08
CA LEU A 58 -11.57 -0.97 -9.83
C LEU A 58 -11.01 0.22 -9.01
N ILE A 59 -11.41 0.34 -7.75
CA ILE A 59 -10.90 1.40 -6.86
C ILE A 59 -9.40 1.25 -6.64
N LEU A 60 -8.90 0.02 -6.42
CA LEU A 60 -7.47 -0.23 -6.28
C LEU A 60 -6.71 0.12 -7.55
N ILE A 61 -7.23 -0.21 -8.73
CA ILE A 61 -6.62 0.15 -10.02
C ILE A 61 -6.55 1.67 -10.16
N ILE A 62 -7.64 2.39 -9.87
CA ILE A 62 -7.67 3.85 -9.93
C ILE A 62 -6.66 4.45 -8.94
N ALA A 63 -6.60 3.95 -7.71
CA ALA A 63 -5.65 4.41 -6.71
C ALA A 63 -4.20 4.18 -7.13
N VAL A 64 -3.89 3.00 -7.70
CA VAL A 64 -2.55 2.69 -8.23
C VAL A 64 -2.20 3.63 -9.39
N ILE A 65 -3.11 3.86 -10.32
CA ILE A 65 -2.87 4.79 -11.45
C ILE A 65 -2.60 6.21 -10.93
N ALA A 66 -3.40 6.68 -9.96
CA ALA A 66 -3.21 8.01 -9.36
C ALA A 66 -1.86 8.12 -8.65
N LEU A 67 -1.48 7.11 -7.86
CA LEU A 67 -0.18 7.06 -7.18
C LEU A 67 0.99 7.00 -8.16
N VAL A 68 0.90 6.20 -9.22
CA VAL A 68 1.93 6.12 -10.26
C VAL A 68 2.08 7.46 -10.98
N ARG A 69 0.97 8.13 -11.32
CA ARG A 69 1.00 9.47 -11.92
C ARG A 69 1.63 10.48 -10.99
N TYR A 70 1.29 10.44 -9.70
CA TYR A 70 1.88 11.31 -8.68
C TYR A 70 3.39 11.08 -8.57
N ILE A 71 3.86 9.83 -8.47
CA ILE A 71 5.28 9.49 -8.40
C ILE A 71 6.04 9.95 -9.66
N LYS A 72 5.43 9.81 -10.84
CA LYS A 72 6.03 10.24 -12.13
C LYS A 72 5.98 11.75 -12.36
N SER A 73 5.22 12.48 -11.58
CA SER A 73 5.12 13.93 -11.68
C SER A 73 6.51 14.58 -11.60
N ASN A 74 6.77 15.54 -12.48
CA ASN A 74 8.00 16.35 -12.47
C ASN A 74 7.98 17.44 -11.40
N ASN A 75 7.07 17.36 -10.44
CA ASN A 75 6.98 18.32 -9.36
C ASN A 75 8.26 18.22 -8.50
N SER A 76 9.00 19.33 -8.42
CA SER A 76 10.25 19.44 -7.64
C SER A 76 10.06 19.22 -6.14
N TYR A 77 8.83 19.30 -5.65
CA TYR A 77 8.49 19.05 -4.26
C TYR A 77 8.46 17.55 -3.91
N ILE A 78 8.34 16.66 -4.89
CA ILE A 78 8.30 15.21 -4.67
C ILE A 78 9.73 14.66 -4.69
N LYS A 79 10.32 14.53 -3.51
CA LYS A 79 11.66 13.95 -3.31
C LYS A 79 11.61 12.42 -3.49
N MET A 80 12.78 11.81 -3.68
CA MET A 80 12.93 10.37 -3.84
C MET A 80 12.38 9.60 -2.61
N ASP A 81 12.56 10.13 -1.40
CA ASP A 81 12.04 9.54 -0.17
C ASP A 81 10.52 9.36 -0.20
N SER A 82 9.78 10.39 -0.66
CA SER A 82 8.32 10.30 -0.80
C SER A 82 7.91 9.24 -1.83
N ARG A 83 8.68 9.11 -2.92
CA ARG A 83 8.43 8.10 -3.96
C ARG A 83 8.65 6.68 -3.45
N ILE A 84 9.73 6.46 -2.67
CA ILE A 84 10.01 5.17 -2.03
C ILE A 84 8.87 4.81 -1.07
N ILE A 85 8.47 5.72 -0.20
CA ILE A 85 7.40 5.48 0.77
C ILE A 85 6.07 5.17 0.07
N LEU A 86 5.70 5.91 -0.98
CA LEU A 86 4.48 5.65 -1.74
C LEU A 86 4.52 4.32 -2.51
N SER A 87 5.72 3.81 -2.84
CA SER A 87 5.88 2.51 -3.49
C SER A 87 5.40 1.34 -2.62
N PHE A 88 5.45 1.47 -1.29
CA PHE A 88 4.88 0.48 -0.38
C PHE A 88 3.35 0.37 -0.55
N SER A 89 2.62 1.49 -0.61
CA SER A 89 1.18 1.45 -0.87
C SER A 89 0.84 0.85 -2.23
N ILE A 90 1.63 1.16 -3.26
CA ILE A 90 1.42 0.56 -4.59
C ILE A 90 1.60 -0.95 -4.52
N ALA A 91 2.66 -1.43 -3.87
CA ALA A 91 2.93 -2.84 -3.71
C ALA A 91 1.81 -3.55 -2.93
N GLY A 92 1.37 -2.97 -1.81
CA GLY A 92 0.25 -3.51 -1.02
C GLY A 92 -1.05 -3.58 -1.80
N ALA A 93 -1.36 -2.52 -2.57
CA ALA A 93 -2.56 -2.49 -3.41
C ALA A 93 -2.52 -3.55 -4.50
N ILE A 94 -1.39 -3.69 -5.21
CA ILE A 94 -1.21 -4.72 -6.25
C ILE A 94 -1.33 -6.11 -5.65
N SER A 95 -0.65 -6.38 -4.53
CA SER A 95 -0.67 -7.70 -3.90
C SER A 95 -2.06 -8.10 -3.44
N ASN A 96 -2.81 -7.21 -2.79
CA ASN A 96 -4.19 -7.46 -2.41
C ASN A 96 -5.15 -7.55 -3.61
N ALA A 97 -4.87 -6.86 -4.72
CA ALA A 97 -5.64 -7.01 -5.95
C ALA A 97 -5.44 -8.41 -6.58
N ILE A 98 -4.20 -8.91 -6.56
CA ILE A 98 -3.87 -10.28 -6.99
C ILE A 98 -4.71 -11.30 -6.22
N ASP A 99 -4.73 -11.23 -4.88
CA ASP A 99 -5.53 -12.14 -4.06
C ASP A 99 -7.02 -12.10 -4.43
N ARG A 100 -7.56 -10.90 -4.64
CA ARG A 100 -8.98 -10.73 -4.98
C ARG A 100 -9.34 -11.33 -6.33
N VAL A 101 -8.44 -11.24 -7.31
CA VAL A 101 -8.64 -11.83 -8.63
C VAL A 101 -8.60 -13.36 -8.56
N TRP A 102 -7.65 -13.92 -7.80
CA TRP A 102 -7.46 -15.39 -7.76
C TRP A 102 -8.30 -16.09 -6.70
N ASN A 103 -8.48 -15.46 -5.53
CA ASN A 103 -9.11 -16.12 -4.37
C ASN A 103 -10.47 -15.52 -4.01
N GLY A 104 -10.95 -14.51 -4.75
CA GLY A 104 -12.19 -13.80 -4.44
C GLY A 104 -12.14 -12.92 -3.19
N GLY A 105 -11.00 -12.82 -2.50
CA GLY A 105 -10.79 -12.04 -1.30
C GLY A 105 -9.33 -11.94 -0.93
N THR A 106 -8.96 -11.08 0.02
CA THR A 106 -7.58 -10.95 0.49
C THR A 106 -7.23 -12.06 1.48
N ILE A 107 -6.06 -12.66 1.32
CA ILE A 107 -5.51 -13.67 2.23
C ILE A 107 -4.90 -12.95 3.42
N ASN A 108 -5.51 -13.13 4.62
CA ASN A 108 -5.07 -12.54 5.87
C ASN A 108 -4.64 -13.64 6.84
N TYR A 109 -3.46 -13.51 7.44
CA TYR A 109 -2.83 -14.52 8.28
C TYR A 109 -2.33 -13.96 9.62
N ILE A 110 -2.39 -12.64 9.82
CA ILE A 110 -2.07 -11.99 11.09
C ILE A 110 -3.39 -11.75 11.82
N ASN A 111 -3.72 -12.60 12.79
CA ASN A 111 -4.95 -12.46 13.56
C ASN A 111 -4.69 -11.61 14.79
N ILE A 112 -5.36 -10.47 14.90
CA ILE A 112 -5.28 -9.58 16.06
C ILE A 112 -6.59 -9.75 16.85
N PRO A 113 -6.54 -10.21 18.12
CA PRO A 113 -7.73 -10.35 18.95
C PRO A 113 -8.53 -9.06 18.99
N ASN A 114 -9.85 -9.17 18.82
CA ASN A 114 -10.80 -8.06 18.76
C ASN A 114 -10.57 -7.06 17.60
N PHE A 115 -9.75 -7.44 16.62
CA PHE A 115 -9.48 -6.65 15.41
C PHE A 115 -9.61 -7.52 14.17
N SER A 116 -9.56 -6.92 13.00
CA SER A 116 -9.53 -7.68 11.74
C SER A 116 -8.22 -8.43 11.55
N ALA A 117 -8.31 -9.56 10.86
CA ALA A 117 -7.12 -10.23 10.35
C ALA A 117 -6.43 -9.37 9.29
N LEU A 118 -5.11 -9.32 9.33
CA LEU A 118 -4.25 -8.52 8.49
C LEU A 118 -3.28 -9.40 7.69
N ASN A 119 -2.64 -8.79 6.70
CA ASN A 119 -1.51 -9.35 5.96
C ASN A 119 -0.38 -8.32 5.83
N LEU A 120 0.74 -8.70 5.23
CA LEU A 120 1.89 -7.81 5.07
C LEU A 120 1.57 -6.57 4.20
N ALA A 121 0.65 -6.68 3.23
CA ALA A 121 0.22 -5.53 2.43
C ALA A 121 -0.41 -4.42 3.30
N TYR A 122 -1.11 -4.76 4.39
CA TYR A 122 -1.61 -3.76 5.34
C TYR A 122 -0.46 -3.08 6.10
N VAL A 123 0.61 -3.81 6.43
CA VAL A 123 1.81 -3.22 7.03
C VAL A 123 2.45 -2.21 6.07
N TYR A 124 2.45 -2.48 4.77
CA TYR A 124 2.93 -1.53 3.76
C TYR A 124 2.11 -0.23 3.76
N PHE A 125 0.78 -0.31 3.91
CA PHE A 125 -0.05 0.89 4.05
C PHE A 125 0.30 1.67 5.32
N ILE A 126 0.49 1.00 6.46
CA ILE A 126 0.87 1.65 7.72
C ILE A 126 2.22 2.37 7.57
N ILE A 127 3.23 1.72 6.97
CA ILE A 127 4.53 2.34 6.68
C ILE A 127 4.35 3.59 5.82
N THR A 128 3.48 3.52 4.79
CA THR A 128 3.21 4.67 3.93
C THR A 128 2.57 5.81 4.70
N TRP A 129 1.56 5.55 5.53
CA TRP A 129 0.88 6.58 6.31
C TRP A 129 1.84 7.28 7.28
N ILE A 130 2.60 6.51 8.05
CA ILE A 130 3.59 7.05 9.01
C ILE A 130 4.67 7.82 8.27
N GLY A 131 5.25 7.25 7.22
CA GLY A 131 6.33 7.88 6.46
C GLY A 131 5.89 9.19 5.80
N MET A 132 4.69 9.22 5.21
CA MET A 132 4.14 10.44 4.63
C MET A 132 3.84 11.50 5.69
N ALA A 133 3.32 11.11 6.87
CA ALA A 133 3.12 12.04 7.98
C ALA A 133 4.43 12.70 8.41
N VAL A 134 5.52 11.93 8.56
CA VAL A 134 6.84 12.42 8.89
C VAL A 134 7.37 13.42 7.84
N ILE A 135 7.25 13.05 6.55
CA ILE A 135 7.71 13.91 5.44
C ILE A 135 6.93 15.23 5.42
N LEU A 136 5.60 15.18 5.57
CA LEU A 136 4.75 16.37 5.57
C LEU A 136 5.05 17.28 6.75
N THR A 137 5.25 16.73 7.94
CA THR A 137 5.63 17.49 9.14
C THR A 137 6.95 18.20 8.95
N LYS A 138 7.97 17.48 8.43
CA LYS A 138 9.27 18.06 8.12
C LYS A 138 9.17 19.20 7.11
N TYR A 139 8.45 18.97 6.01
CA TYR A 139 8.24 19.99 4.97
C TYR A 139 7.57 21.24 5.52
N THR A 140 6.52 21.09 6.34
CA THR A 140 5.80 22.20 6.95
C THR A 140 6.70 22.98 7.92
N SER A 141 7.50 22.27 8.75
CA SER A 141 8.46 22.89 9.67
C SER A 141 9.49 23.72 8.93
N ASP A 142 10.07 23.18 7.85
CA ASP A 142 11.07 23.90 7.05
C ASP A 142 10.49 25.17 6.42
N ARG A 143 9.28 25.11 5.91
CA ARG A 143 8.56 26.28 5.36
C ARG A 143 8.29 27.37 6.39
N ILE A 144 7.95 26.99 7.63
CA ILE A 144 7.73 27.93 8.73
C ILE A 144 9.03 28.63 9.09
N LYS A 145 10.15 27.88 9.17
CA LYS A 145 11.48 28.45 9.46
C LYS A 145 11.94 29.44 8.39
N GLU A 146 11.76 29.09 7.10
CA GLU A 146 12.07 29.98 5.98
C GLU A 146 11.30 31.32 6.06
N LYS A 147 10.01 31.26 6.41
CA LYS A 147 9.18 32.47 6.56
C LYS A 147 9.62 33.34 7.77
N LYS A 148 10.04 32.72 8.86
CA LYS A 148 10.52 33.44 10.06
C LYS A 148 11.90 34.07 9.86
N GLY A 149 12.78 33.46 9.08
CA GLY A 149 14.13 34.00 8.79
C GLY A 149 14.13 35.11 7.73
N ARG A 150 13.00 35.38 7.07
CA ARG A 150 12.84 36.47 6.08
C ARG A 150 12.24 37.76 6.68
N LYS A 151 11.89 37.76 7.96
CA LYS A 151 11.46 38.91 8.72
C LYS A 151 12.62 39.44 9.58
#